data_6ab3a8526f99dc52c69b518b54cc1d30
#
_entry.id   6ab3a8526f99dc52c69b518b54cc1d30
#
_cell.length_a   1.000
_cell.length_b   1.000
_cell.length_c   1.000
_cell.angle_alpha   90.00
_cell.angle_beta   90.00
_cell.angle_gamma   90.00
#
_symmetry.space_group_name_H-M   'P 1'
#
loop_
_entity.id
_entity.type
_entity.pdbx_description
1 polymer ?
#
loop_
_entity_poly.entity_id
_entity_poly.type
_entity_poly.pdbx_seq_one_letter_code
_entity_poly.pdbx_strand_id
1 'polypeptide(L)'
;MEQDSLFQIKEDIRPLADRMRPETLEEYVGQHQLVEKGKLLWQMIENDQVTSMIFWGPPGVGKTTLARIIAHQTESYFVDFSAVTSGIKEIKEVMKQADQRKVLGQKTILFVDEIHRFNKAQQDAFLPYVEKGSIILIGATTENPSFEINSALLSRCRVFVLNALEQKDLEDLIVRAISSSKGLGNLRIDISQEDIETIAAFSGGDARFCLNTLEMVVYNSPSDVNGIHVSKEILKQCLQKRSLLYDKKGEEHYNIISALHKSMRNSDVQASIYWLARMLEAGEDPLYVARRIVRFASEDIGMADSRALEICVAAYQACHYLGMPECNVHLTHAVTYCALAPKSNSLEVAYLSAKEDAIKTLQEPVPLQIRNAPTKLMKELNYGKDYEYSHDYKYHMTDMVCMPDGLIDRQYYKPSDQGSEVKVKNRMDYINAIKAQLRKSRRKK
;
A
#
# COMPACT_ATOMS: atom_id res chain seq x y z
N MET A 1 -17.25 -37.74 51.84
CA MET A 1 -16.85 -36.35 51.58
C MET A 1 -15.58 -36.42 50.80
N GLU A 2 -15.75 -36.50 49.50
CA GLU A 2 -14.66 -36.55 48.53
C GLU A 2 -14.20 -35.12 48.25
N GLN A 3 -12.93 -34.89 48.48
CA GLN A 3 -12.24 -33.69 48.03
C GLN A 3 -12.01 -33.82 46.54
N ASP A 4 -12.93 -33.32 45.74
CA ASP A 4 -12.77 -33.22 44.28
C ASP A 4 -11.67 -32.25 43.93
N SER A 5 -10.81 -32.74 43.12
CA SER A 5 -9.52 -32.28 42.64
C SER A 5 -9.49 -30.81 42.24
N LEU A 6 -8.59 -30.06 42.88
CA LEU A 6 -8.18 -28.68 42.60
C LEU A 6 -7.29 -28.54 41.35
N PHE A 7 -7.45 -29.39 40.36
CA PHE A 7 -6.83 -29.22 39.04
C PHE A 7 -7.89 -28.96 37.98
N GLN A 8 -8.53 -27.80 38.09
CA GLN A 8 -9.13 -27.20 36.90
C GLN A 8 -7.99 -26.87 35.94
N ILE A 9 -7.97 -27.57 34.79
CA ILE A 9 -7.18 -27.18 33.65
C ILE A 9 -7.54 -25.72 33.38
N LYS A 10 -6.60 -24.80 33.60
CA LYS A 10 -6.82 -23.39 33.22
C LYS A 10 -7.05 -23.41 31.71
N GLU A 11 -8.28 -23.23 31.30
CA GLU A 11 -8.57 -22.94 29.88
C GLU A 11 -7.69 -21.75 29.48
N ASP A 12 -6.94 -21.93 28.40
CA ASP A 12 -6.11 -20.86 27.86
C ASP A 12 -7.03 -19.78 27.27
N ILE A 13 -7.20 -18.70 28.01
CA ILE A 13 -8.14 -17.60 27.71
C ILE A 13 -7.70 -16.79 26.49
N ARG A 14 -6.51 -17.04 25.94
CA ARG A 14 -6.04 -16.34 24.74
C ARG A 14 -6.92 -16.66 23.53
N PRO A 15 -7.17 -15.68 22.63
CA PRO A 15 -7.89 -15.91 21.38
C PRO A 15 -7.29 -17.06 20.55
N LEU A 16 -8.13 -17.81 19.86
CA LEU A 16 -7.71 -18.94 19.01
C LEU A 16 -6.60 -18.57 18.04
N ALA A 17 -6.68 -17.37 17.44
CA ALA A 17 -5.65 -16.85 16.53
C ALA A 17 -4.26 -16.68 17.20
N ASP A 18 -4.21 -16.48 18.51
CA ASP A 18 -2.94 -16.38 19.24
C ASP A 18 -2.44 -17.75 19.67
N ARG A 19 -3.34 -18.64 20.11
CA ARG A 19 -3.02 -20.04 20.47
C ARG A 19 -2.50 -20.83 19.28
N MET A 20 -3.06 -20.61 18.09
CA MET A 20 -2.72 -21.29 16.83
C MET A 20 -1.54 -20.64 16.09
N ARG A 21 -0.87 -19.67 16.70
CA ARG A 21 0.29 -19.00 16.07
C ARG A 21 1.41 -20.01 15.82
N PRO A 22 1.88 -20.16 14.57
CA PRO A 22 2.97 -21.08 14.25
C PRO A 22 4.29 -20.65 14.91
N GLU A 23 5.05 -21.65 15.35
CA GLU A 23 6.34 -21.49 16.00
C GLU A 23 7.50 -21.83 15.06
N THR A 24 7.25 -22.58 13.99
CA THR A 24 8.24 -22.98 12.99
C THR A 24 7.79 -22.63 11.56
N LEU A 25 8.72 -22.69 10.60
CA LEU A 25 8.39 -22.45 9.18
C LEU A 25 7.49 -23.55 8.60
N GLU A 26 7.59 -24.77 9.10
CA GLU A 26 6.77 -25.89 8.65
C GLU A 26 5.29 -25.73 9.08
N GLU A 27 5.07 -25.09 10.21
CA GLU A 27 3.73 -24.73 10.68
C GLU A 27 3.17 -23.47 10.01
N TYR A 28 4.03 -22.68 9.37
CA TYR A 28 3.65 -21.40 8.76
C TYR A 28 2.87 -21.62 7.48
N VAL A 29 1.65 -21.08 7.41
CA VAL A 29 0.71 -21.30 6.31
C VAL A 29 0.86 -20.23 5.25
N GLY A 30 0.85 -20.63 3.97
CA GLY A 30 0.94 -19.71 2.83
C GLY A 30 2.34 -19.12 2.61
N GLN A 31 2.43 -18.06 1.82
CA GLN A 31 3.67 -17.36 1.46
C GLN A 31 4.73 -18.26 0.81
N HIS A 32 4.32 -19.28 0.07
CA HIS A 32 5.20 -20.28 -0.57
C HIS A 32 6.32 -19.65 -1.39
N GLN A 33 6.06 -18.50 -2.02
CA GLN A 33 7.05 -17.73 -2.78
C GLN A 33 8.22 -17.21 -1.93
N LEU A 34 8.08 -17.13 -0.60
CA LEU A 34 9.08 -16.60 0.32
C LEU A 34 9.73 -17.66 1.20
N VAL A 35 8.92 -18.57 1.78
CA VAL A 35 9.33 -19.46 2.87
C VAL A 35 9.51 -20.91 2.46
N GLU A 36 9.20 -21.28 1.22
CA GLU A 36 9.48 -22.64 0.72
C GLU A 36 10.98 -22.93 0.68
N LYS A 37 11.32 -24.21 0.87
CA LYS A 37 12.70 -24.70 0.84
C LYS A 37 13.40 -24.27 -0.45
N GLY A 38 14.56 -23.63 -0.29
CA GLY A 38 15.34 -23.10 -1.40
C GLY A 38 14.99 -21.68 -1.83
N LYS A 39 13.94 -21.06 -1.28
CA LYS A 39 13.65 -19.63 -1.48
C LYS A 39 14.63 -18.76 -0.68
N LEU A 40 14.74 -17.50 -1.10
CA LEU A 40 15.74 -16.59 -0.55
C LEU A 40 15.60 -16.40 0.97
N LEU A 41 14.39 -16.12 1.45
CA LEU A 41 14.16 -15.89 2.89
C LEU A 41 14.42 -17.17 3.69
N TRP A 42 13.98 -18.34 3.16
CA TRP A 42 14.28 -19.62 3.76
C TRP A 42 15.80 -19.86 3.89
N GLN A 43 16.58 -19.60 2.81
CA GLN A 43 18.04 -19.74 2.84
C GLN A 43 18.70 -18.78 3.84
N MET A 44 18.23 -17.54 3.94
CA MET A 44 18.75 -16.56 4.91
C MET A 44 18.55 -17.04 6.36
N ILE A 45 17.42 -17.67 6.64
CA ILE A 45 17.10 -18.21 7.97
C ILE A 45 17.96 -19.44 8.27
N GLU A 46 17.99 -20.39 7.35
CA GLU A 46 18.74 -21.65 7.48
C GLU A 46 20.25 -21.42 7.68
N ASN A 47 20.82 -20.44 6.98
CA ASN A 47 22.23 -20.10 7.08
C ASN A 47 22.55 -19.09 8.19
N ASP A 48 21.58 -18.71 9.02
CA ASP A 48 21.70 -17.66 10.06
C ASP A 48 22.27 -16.33 9.52
N GLN A 49 21.93 -15.99 8.26
CA GLN A 49 22.38 -14.77 7.57
C GLN A 49 21.24 -13.78 7.36
N VAL A 50 20.45 -13.58 8.40
CA VAL A 50 19.32 -12.66 8.35
C VAL A 50 19.81 -11.22 8.39
N THR A 51 19.31 -10.39 7.48
CA THR A 51 19.56 -8.96 7.37
C THR A 51 18.30 -8.16 7.66
N SER A 52 18.44 -6.84 7.87
CA SER A 52 17.28 -5.97 8.06
C SER A 52 16.32 -6.03 6.86
N MET A 53 15.02 -6.05 7.15
CA MET A 53 13.98 -6.25 6.14
C MET A 53 12.68 -5.53 6.48
N ILE A 54 11.86 -5.34 5.47
CA ILE A 54 10.50 -4.79 5.57
C ILE A 54 9.52 -5.84 5.05
N PHE A 55 8.56 -6.23 5.87
CA PHE A 55 7.43 -7.05 5.48
C PHE A 55 6.25 -6.16 5.06
N TRP A 56 5.94 -6.18 3.79
CA TRP A 56 4.83 -5.44 3.23
C TRP A 56 3.71 -6.37 2.79
N GLY A 57 2.49 -6.13 3.24
CA GLY A 57 1.32 -6.92 2.84
C GLY A 57 0.09 -6.64 3.70
N PRO A 58 -1.07 -7.21 3.36
CA PRO A 58 -2.33 -6.98 4.05
C PRO A 58 -2.29 -7.44 5.51
N PRO A 59 -3.27 -7.05 6.35
CA PRO A 59 -3.36 -7.53 7.72
C PRO A 59 -3.63 -9.04 7.77
N GLY A 60 -3.25 -9.68 8.86
CA GLY A 60 -3.56 -11.10 9.12
C GLY A 60 -2.79 -12.13 8.31
N VAL A 61 -1.84 -11.74 7.44
CA VAL A 61 -1.05 -12.65 6.58
C VAL A 61 0.19 -13.22 7.27
N GLY A 62 0.38 -12.97 8.57
CA GLY A 62 1.45 -13.58 9.35
C GLY A 62 2.76 -12.78 9.46
N LYS A 63 2.81 -11.47 9.15
CA LYS A 63 4.04 -10.65 9.25
C LYS A 63 4.75 -10.75 10.60
N THR A 64 4.02 -10.52 11.69
CA THR A 64 4.55 -10.61 13.06
C THR A 64 4.97 -12.04 13.42
N THR A 65 4.21 -13.02 12.97
CA THR A 65 4.49 -14.44 13.18
C THR A 65 5.79 -14.84 12.50
N LEU A 66 5.98 -14.45 11.24
CA LEU A 66 7.19 -14.74 10.48
C LEU A 66 8.44 -14.13 11.15
N ALA A 67 8.32 -12.89 11.65
CA ALA A 67 9.42 -12.23 12.38
C ALA A 67 9.80 -13.00 13.67
N ARG A 68 8.81 -13.54 14.39
CA ARG A 68 9.06 -14.36 15.60
C ARG A 68 9.70 -15.70 15.26
N ILE A 69 9.26 -16.36 14.21
CA ILE A 69 9.87 -17.61 13.72
C ILE A 69 11.33 -17.37 13.35
N ILE A 70 11.63 -16.30 12.60
CA ILE A 70 13.00 -15.92 12.25
C ILE A 70 13.86 -15.75 13.51
N ALA A 71 13.36 -15.01 14.49
CA ALA A 71 14.11 -14.76 15.72
C ALA A 71 14.38 -16.06 16.51
N HIS A 72 13.40 -16.95 16.56
CA HIS A 72 13.53 -18.25 17.24
C HIS A 72 14.55 -19.16 16.53
N GLN A 73 14.45 -19.28 15.20
CA GLN A 73 15.35 -20.15 14.42
C GLN A 73 16.80 -19.63 14.36
N THR A 74 17.01 -18.32 14.52
CA THR A 74 18.35 -17.69 14.54
C THR A 74 18.86 -17.42 15.94
N GLU A 75 18.22 -17.96 16.98
CA GLU A 75 18.55 -17.78 18.41
C GLU A 75 18.75 -16.29 18.78
N SER A 76 18.06 -15.38 18.07
CA SER A 76 18.17 -13.95 18.25
C SER A 76 17.23 -13.45 19.35
N TYR A 77 17.69 -12.47 20.13
CA TYR A 77 16.82 -11.81 21.09
C TYR A 77 15.76 -10.98 20.36
N PHE A 78 14.49 -11.34 20.58
CA PHE A 78 13.36 -10.68 19.91
C PHE A 78 12.79 -9.54 20.76
N VAL A 79 12.71 -8.36 20.16
CA VAL A 79 12.07 -7.17 20.75
C VAL A 79 10.88 -6.80 19.89
N ASP A 80 9.69 -6.89 20.47
CA ASP A 80 8.44 -6.49 19.82
C ASP A 80 8.14 -5.02 20.14
N PHE A 81 8.07 -4.18 19.11
CA PHE A 81 7.96 -2.74 19.27
C PHE A 81 6.78 -2.22 18.44
N SER A 82 5.84 -1.54 19.11
CA SER A 82 4.68 -0.97 18.43
C SER A 82 4.91 0.51 18.11
N ALA A 83 4.81 0.88 16.85
CA ALA A 83 4.88 2.27 16.42
C ALA A 83 3.73 3.14 16.94
N VAL A 84 2.65 2.52 17.43
CA VAL A 84 1.46 3.25 17.95
C VAL A 84 1.68 3.74 19.37
N THR A 85 2.39 2.96 20.20
CA THR A 85 2.51 3.23 21.66
C THR A 85 3.87 3.75 22.07
N SER A 86 4.88 3.66 21.22
CA SER A 86 6.27 3.85 21.62
C SER A 86 6.88 5.16 21.13
N GLY A 87 7.61 5.84 22.04
CA GLY A 87 8.27 7.12 21.79
C GLY A 87 9.78 7.00 21.49
N ILE A 88 10.38 8.10 21.05
CA ILE A 88 11.85 8.17 20.74
C ILE A 88 12.71 7.76 21.91
N LYS A 89 12.31 8.02 23.16
CA LYS A 89 13.08 7.65 24.36
C LYS A 89 13.18 6.14 24.52
N GLU A 90 12.07 5.43 24.29
CA GLU A 90 12.04 3.96 24.37
C GLU A 90 12.86 3.33 23.24
N ILE A 91 12.79 3.89 22.01
CA ILE A 91 13.65 3.48 20.90
C ILE A 91 15.13 3.52 21.33
N LYS A 92 15.58 4.66 21.87
CA LYS A 92 16.98 4.84 22.29
C LYS A 92 17.41 3.86 23.39
N GLU A 93 16.53 3.55 24.32
CA GLU A 93 16.84 2.59 25.40
C GLU A 93 16.99 1.17 24.85
N VAL A 94 16.07 0.74 23.98
CA VAL A 94 16.15 -0.57 23.31
C VAL A 94 17.44 -0.67 22.47
N MET A 95 17.81 0.40 21.76
CA MET A 95 19.04 0.44 20.97
C MET A 95 20.29 0.28 21.83
N LYS A 96 20.36 0.96 22.99
CA LYS A 96 21.47 0.83 23.93
C LYS A 96 21.59 -0.59 24.48
N GLN A 97 20.47 -1.23 24.79
CA GLN A 97 20.47 -2.63 25.23
C GLN A 97 20.91 -3.58 24.10
N ALA A 98 20.54 -3.30 22.85
CA ALA A 98 20.98 -4.07 21.70
C ALA A 98 22.51 -3.96 21.48
N ASP A 99 23.08 -2.77 21.65
CA ASP A 99 24.55 -2.58 21.61
C ASP A 99 25.25 -3.41 22.68
N GLN A 100 24.70 -3.47 23.91
CA GLN A 100 25.26 -4.28 25.00
C GLN A 100 25.19 -5.78 24.67
N ARG A 101 24.04 -6.26 24.14
CA ARG A 101 23.89 -7.68 23.72
C ARG A 101 24.87 -8.06 22.62
N LYS A 102 25.07 -7.15 21.66
CA LYS A 102 26.03 -7.37 20.58
C LYS A 102 27.45 -7.61 21.10
N VAL A 103 27.89 -6.85 22.11
CA VAL A 103 29.21 -7.07 22.75
C VAL A 103 29.32 -8.46 23.38
N LEU A 104 28.19 -9.04 23.82
CA LEU A 104 28.10 -10.39 24.36
C LEU A 104 27.92 -11.47 23.26
N GLY A 105 27.94 -11.08 21.97
CA GLY A 105 27.77 -11.99 20.85
C GLY A 105 26.32 -12.36 20.54
N GLN A 106 25.33 -11.74 21.22
CA GLN A 106 23.92 -12.02 21.01
C GLN A 106 23.32 -11.08 19.97
N LYS A 107 22.71 -11.63 18.92
CA LYS A 107 21.95 -10.88 17.92
C LYS A 107 20.65 -10.35 18.51
N THR A 108 20.22 -9.17 18.07
CA THR A 108 18.92 -8.59 18.46
C THR A 108 18.09 -8.33 17.20
N ILE A 109 16.93 -8.98 17.10
CA ILE A 109 15.91 -8.66 16.10
C ILE A 109 14.93 -7.68 16.74
N LEU A 110 14.85 -6.49 16.16
CA LEU A 110 13.85 -5.50 16.51
C LEU A 110 12.69 -5.58 15.48
N PHE A 111 11.56 -6.07 15.93
CA PHE A 111 10.34 -6.07 15.14
C PHE A 111 9.56 -4.78 15.41
N VAL A 112 9.22 -4.04 14.36
CA VAL A 112 8.43 -2.81 14.44
C VAL A 112 7.15 -2.99 13.65
N ASP A 113 6.02 -3.16 14.37
CA ASP A 113 4.72 -3.26 13.72
C ASP A 113 4.22 -1.87 13.30
N GLU A 114 3.59 -1.82 12.11
CA GLU A 114 3.08 -0.59 11.49
C GLU A 114 4.15 0.53 11.41
N ILE A 115 5.35 0.19 10.97
CA ILE A 115 6.53 1.09 10.92
C ILE A 115 6.25 2.41 10.18
N HIS A 116 5.28 2.44 9.26
CA HIS A 116 4.85 3.64 8.54
C HIS A 116 4.25 4.72 9.45
N ARG A 117 3.84 4.38 10.68
CA ARG A 117 3.33 5.34 11.66
C ARG A 117 4.43 6.15 12.34
N PHE A 118 5.66 5.74 12.22
CA PHE A 118 6.79 6.53 12.69
C PHE A 118 7.07 7.70 11.74
N ASN A 119 7.29 8.88 12.32
CA ASN A 119 7.77 10.01 11.56
C ASN A 119 9.23 9.83 11.12
N LYS A 120 9.70 10.68 10.20
CA LYS A 120 11.07 10.59 9.63
C LYS A 120 12.16 10.56 10.71
N ALA A 121 12.07 11.39 11.75
CA ALA A 121 13.06 11.44 12.81
C ALA A 121 13.11 10.15 13.66
N GLN A 122 11.95 9.50 13.85
CA GLN A 122 11.88 8.20 14.52
C GLN A 122 12.48 7.08 13.65
N GLN A 123 12.20 7.10 12.34
CA GLN A 123 12.80 6.15 11.40
C GLN A 123 14.31 6.34 11.29
N ASP A 124 14.81 7.59 11.27
CA ASP A 124 16.23 7.91 11.23
C ASP A 124 16.97 7.42 12.49
N ALA A 125 16.30 7.34 13.63
CA ALA A 125 16.90 6.86 14.86
C ALA A 125 17.39 5.40 14.80
N PHE A 126 16.86 4.58 13.87
CA PHE A 126 17.31 3.20 13.66
C PHE A 126 18.59 3.11 12.82
N LEU A 127 18.86 4.08 11.96
CA LEU A 127 19.95 4.01 10.97
C LEU A 127 21.33 3.67 11.57
N PRO A 128 21.81 4.36 12.63
CA PRO A 128 23.13 4.08 13.18
C PRO A 128 23.29 2.65 13.71
N TYR A 129 22.20 2.05 14.19
CA TYR A 129 22.21 0.71 14.80
C TYR A 129 22.04 -0.39 13.75
N VAL A 130 21.29 -0.12 12.69
CA VAL A 130 21.20 -1.00 11.50
C VAL A 130 22.56 -1.04 10.79
N GLU A 131 23.20 0.12 10.57
CA GLU A 131 24.52 0.21 9.92
C GLU A 131 25.63 -0.47 10.72
N LYS A 132 25.60 -0.32 12.04
CA LYS A 132 26.55 -1.01 12.92
C LYS A 132 26.25 -2.52 13.04
N GLY A 133 25.09 -2.98 12.62
CA GLY A 133 24.61 -4.34 12.87
C GLY A 133 24.37 -4.64 14.34
N SER A 134 24.02 -3.65 15.15
CA SER A 134 23.62 -3.83 16.55
C SER A 134 22.21 -4.37 16.66
N ILE A 135 21.38 -4.10 15.64
CA ILE A 135 20.05 -4.67 15.46
C ILE A 135 19.89 -5.20 14.03
N ILE A 136 19.04 -6.19 13.91
CA ILE A 136 18.41 -6.60 12.65
C ILE A 136 16.99 -6.04 12.74
N LEU A 137 16.69 -5.04 11.92
CA LEU A 137 15.35 -4.42 11.88
C LEU A 137 14.42 -5.24 11.00
N ILE A 138 13.29 -5.66 11.54
CA ILE A 138 12.17 -6.21 10.75
C ILE A 138 10.97 -5.27 10.90
N GLY A 139 10.75 -4.41 9.91
CA GLY A 139 9.59 -3.53 9.88
C GLY A 139 8.40 -4.22 9.22
N ALA A 140 7.21 -4.12 9.80
CA ALA A 140 5.97 -4.56 9.18
C ALA A 140 5.11 -3.37 8.79
N THR A 141 4.49 -3.43 7.61
CA THR A 141 3.59 -2.37 7.13
C THR A 141 2.51 -2.93 6.22
N THR A 142 1.34 -2.31 6.25
CA THR A 142 0.26 -2.53 5.28
C THR A 142 0.31 -1.51 4.13
N GLU A 143 1.04 -0.40 4.31
CA GLU A 143 1.18 0.66 3.31
C GLU A 143 2.40 0.44 2.42
N ASN A 144 2.40 1.06 1.23
CA ASN A 144 3.52 0.91 0.30
C ASN A 144 4.81 1.54 0.88
N PRO A 145 5.85 0.73 1.15
CA PRO A 145 7.07 1.20 1.81
C PRO A 145 7.82 2.27 1.00
N SER A 146 7.65 2.34 -0.30
CA SER A 146 8.30 3.35 -1.14
C SER A 146 7.80 4.78 -0.88
N PHE A 147 6.61 4.93 -0.29
CA PHE A 147 6.03 6.23 0.06
C PHE A 147 6.17 6.56 1.54
N GLU A 148 6.11 5.54 2.39
CA GLU A 148 5.95 5.71 3.83
C GLU A 148 7.26 5.53 4.62
N ILE A 149 8.25 4.83 4.06
CA ILE A 149 9.54 4.60 4.71
C ILE A 149 10.59 5.51 4.08
N ASN A 150 11.41 6.14 4.91
CA ASN A 150 12.45 7.01 4.39
C ASN A 150 13.46 6.23 3.54
N SER A 151 13.97 6.89 2.50
CA SER A 151 14.85 6.26 1.51
C SER A 151 16.16 5.74 2.10
N ALA A 152 16.66 6.39 3.15
CA ALA A 152 17.90 5.98 3.84
C ALA A 152 17.70 4.65 4.57
N LEU A 153 16.55 4.45 5.24
CA LEU A 153 16.24 3.19 5.90
C LEU A 153 15.90 2.11 4.87
N LEU A 154 15.11 2.45 3.84
CA LEU A 154 14.71 1.52 2.81
C LEU A 154 15.91 0.96 2.01
N SER A 155 16.94 1.78 1.77
CA SER A 155 18.17 1.34 1.09
C SER A 155 19.00 0.30 1.89
N ARG A 156 18.74 0.15 3.19
CA ARG A 156 19.42 -0.78 4.10
C ARG A 156 18.57 -1.99 4.47
N CYS A 157 17.33 -2.02 4.00
CA CYS A 157 16.39 -3.09 4.26
C CYS A 157 15.98 -3.78 2.96
N ARG A 158 15.82 -5.10 3.01
CA ARG A 158 15.22 -5.85 1.91
C ARG A 158 13.72 -5.90 2.06
N VAL A 159 12.97 -5.53 1.02
CA VAL A 159 11.51 -5.60 1.05
C VAL A 159 11.04 -6.98 0.63
N PHE A 160 10.22 -7.63 1.46
CA PHE A 160 9.51 -8.86 1.16
C PHE A 160 8.02 -8.58 1.10
N VAL A 161 7.39 -8.95 0.01
CA VAL A 161 5.94 -8.78 -0.19
C VAL A 161 5.24 -10.05 0.27
N LEU A 162 4.37 -9.90 1.27
CA LEU A 162 3.49 -10.98 1.73
C LEU A 162 2.12 -10.79 1.07
N ASN A 163 1.66 -11.83 0.40
CA ASN A 163 0.35 -11.84 -0.26
C ASN A 163 -0.77 -12.19 0.73
N ALA A 164 -2.01 -11.86 0.37
CA ALA A 164 -3.17 -12.43 1.04
C ALA A 164 -3.10 -13.96 0.96
N LEU A 165 -3.53 -14.66 2.02
CA LEU A 165 -3.56 -16.12 2.02
C LEU A 165 -4.59 -16.63 1.02
N GLU A 166 -4.29 -17.72 0.35
CA GLU A 166 -5.24 -18.37 -0.54
C GLU A 166 -6.39 -19.04 0.27
N GLN A 167 -7.52 -19.22 -0.36
CA GLN A 167 -8.67 -19.87 0.32
C GLN A 167 -8.29 -21.22 0.88
N LYS A 168 -7.53 -22.01 0.13
CA LYS A 168 -7.06 -23.33 0.56
C LYS A 168 -6.17 -23.28 1.80
N ASP A 169 -5.28 -22.27 1.89
CA ASP A 169 -4.44 -22.06 3.07
C ASP A 169 -5.29 -21.84 4.33
N LEU A 170 -6.39 -21.10 4.19
CA LEU A 170 -7.30 -20.82 5.29
C LEU A 170 -8.15 -22.04 5.66
N GLU A 171 -8.57 -22.85 4.69
CA GLU A 171 -9.27 -24.13 4.95
C GLU A 171 -8.36 -25.08 5.74
N ASP A 172 -7.12 -25.24 5.31
CA ASP A 172 -6.12 -26.08 6.01
C ASP A 172 -5.85 -25.55 7.43
N LEU A 173 -5.83 -24.24 7.61
CA LEU A 173 -5.68 -23.60 8.92
C LEU A 173 -6.88 -23.87 9.83
N ILE A 174 -8.12 -23.84 9.31
CA ILE A 174 -9.33 -24.19 10.06
C ILE A 174 -9.28 -25.64 10.50
N VAL A 175 -8.99 -26.56 9.57
CA VAL A 175 -8.90 -28.02 9.87
C VAL A 175 -7.85 -28.27 10.95
N ARG A 176 -6.69 -27.64 10.84
CA ARG A 176 -5.64 -27.73 11.87
C ARG A 176 -6.10 -27.16 13.21
N ALA A 177 -6.84 -26.04 13.22
CA ALA A 177 -7.33 -25.44 14.46
C ALA A 177 -8.37 -26.32 15.16
N ILE A 178 -9.21 -27.04 14.42
CA ILE A 178 -10.20 -27.97 14.95
C ILE A 178 -9.53 -29.22 15.52
N SER A 179 -8.45 -29.69 14.92
CA SER A 179 -7.78 -30.95 15.33
C SER A 179 -6.68 -30.79 16.38
N SER A 180 -6.11 -29.59 16.49
CA SER A 180 -4.97 -29.31 17.38
C SER A 180 -5.39 -29.13 18.84
N SER A 181 -4.62 -29.72 19.77
CA SER A 181 -4.78 -29.49 21.22
C SER A 181 -4.50 -28.02 21.63
N LYS A 182 -3.68 -27.28 20.88
CA LYS A 182 -3.48 -25.82 21.05
C LYS A 182 -4.72 -25.04 20.58
N GLY A 183 -5.54 -25.62 19.71
CA GLY A 183 -6.75 -25.03 19.14
C GLY A 183 -8.03 -25.46 19.86
N LEU A 184 -8.90 -26.10 19.11
CA LEU A 184 -10.21 -26.57 19.52
C LEU A 184 -10.29 -28.12 19.61
N GLY A 185 -9.18 -28.83 19.48
CA GLY A 185 -9.13 -30.28 19.42
C GLY A 185 -9.61 -31.02 20.69
N ASN A 186 -9.79 -30.30 21.79
CA ASN A 186 -10.41 -30.85 23.01
C ASN A 186 -11.95 -30.86 22.95
N LEU A 187 -12.52 -30.20 21.93
CA LEU A 187 -13.97 -30.16 21.69
C LEU A 187 -14.36 -31.13 20.57
N ARG A 188 -15.51 -31.74 20.69
CA ARG A 188 -16.11 -32.49 19.58
C ARG A 188 -16.91 -31.49 18.75
N ILE A 189 -16.43 -31.20 17.54
CA ILE A 189 -17.03 -30.21 16.65
C ILE A 189 -17.50 -30.90 15.38
N ASP A 190 -18.76 -30.74 15.07
CA ASP A 190 -19.38 -31.18 13.83
C ASP A 190 -19.58 -29.93 12.95
N ILE A 191 -18.74 -29.80 11.92
CA ILE A 191 -18.74 -28.69 10.94
C ILE A 191 -18.63 -29.27 9.54
N SER A 192 -19.45 -28.82 8.63
CA SER A 192 -19.42 -29.31 7.25
C SER A 192 -18.25 -28.68 6.46
N GLN A 193 -17.82 -29.37 5.39
CA GLN A 193 -16.80 -28.83 4.49
C GLN A 193 -17.27 -27.50 3.82
N GLU A 194 -18.56 -27.40 3.50
CA GLU A 194 -19.18 -26.18 2.95
C GLU A 194 -19.06 -24.97 3.91
N ASP A 195 -19.19 -25.22 5.23
CA ASP A 195 -19.07 -24.18 6.24
C ASP A 195 -17.61 -23.74 6.41
N ILE A 196 -16.65 -24.68 6.32
CA ILE A 196 -15.20 -24.36 6.31
C ILE A 196 -14.85 -23.49 5.10
N GLU A 197 -15.27 -23.89 3.91
CA GLU A 197 -15.07 -23.11 2.67
C GLU A 197 -15.70 -21.72 2.78
N THR A 198 -16.88 -21.62 3.38
CA THR A 198 -17.57 -20.35 3.60
C THR A 198 -16.79 -19.44 4.54
N ILE A 199 -16.30 -19.95 5.68
CA ILE A 199 -15.48 -19.17 6.62
C ILE A 199 -14.19 -18.70 5.94
N ALA A 200 -13.51 -19.59 5.20
CA ALA A 200 -12.28 -19.29 4.49
C ALA A 200 -12.48 -18.20 3.42
N ALA A 201 -13.50 -18.35 2.58
CA ALA A 201 -13.84 -17.37 1.53
C ALA A 201 -14.15 -15.98 2.11
N PHE A 202 -14.98 -15.92 3.17
CA PHE A 202 -15.30 -14.67 3.85
C PHE A 202 -14.11 -14.04 4.59
N SER A 203 -13.08 -14.79 4.88
CA SER A 203 -11.89 -14.28 5.57
C SER A 203 -10.99 -13.42 4.68
N GLY A 204 -11.13 -13.52 3.35
CA GLY A 204 -10.44 -12.63 2.40
C GLY A 204 -8.91 -12.65 2.55
N GLY A 205 -8.32 -13.81 2.89
CA GLY A 205 -6.88 -13.96 3.05
C GLY A 205 -6.31 -13.56 4.43
N ASP A 206 -7.16 -13.26 5.41
CA ASP A 206 -6.77 -12.87 6.78
C ASP A 206 -6.93 -14.05 7.76
N ALA A 207 -5.81 -14.69 8.15
CA ALA A 207 -5.80 -15.83 9.09
C ALA A 207 -6.33 -15.46 10.48
N ARG A 208 -6.06 -14.25 10.97
CA ARG A 208 -6.53 -13.81 12.30
C ARG A 208 -8.05 -13.71 12.31
N PHE A 209 -8.60 -13.09 11.27
CA PHE A 209 -10.05 -13.02 11.14
C PHE A 209 -10.68 -14.40 10.96
N CYS A 210 -10.09 -15.28 10.16
CA CYS A 210 -10.53 -16.63 9.93
C CYS A 210 -10.67 -17.42 11.24
N LEU A 211 -9.62 -17.44 12.05
CA LEU A 211 -9.60 -18.15 13.33
C LEU A 211 -10.54 -17.54 14.37
N ASN A 212 -10.63 -16.21 14.45
CA ASN A 212 -11.56 -15.54 15.35
C ASN A 212 -13.03 -15.81 14.96
N THR A 213 -13.31 -15.88 13.65
CA THR A 213 -14.65 -16.26 13.16
C THR A 213 -14.99 -17.69 13.50
N LEU A 214 -14.04 -18.62 13.27
CA LEU A 214 -14.21 -20.03 13.66
C LEU A 214 -14.50 -20.14 15.16
N GLU A 215 -13.71 -19.49 16.00
CA GLU A 215 -13.88 -19.48 17.46
C GLU A 215 -15.27 -18.98 17.86
N MET A 216 -15.69 -17.86 17.26
CA MET A 216 -17.02 -17.27 17.51
C MET A 216 -18.15 -18.21 17.09
N VAL A 217 -18.03 -18.83 15.91
CA VAL A 217 -19.03 -19.77 15.39
C VAL A 217 -19.13 -20.98 16.31
N VAL A 218 -18.02 -21.59 16.70
CA VAL A 218 -18.00 -22.78 17.55
C VAL A 218 -18.61 -22.50 18.93
N TYR A 219 -18.21 -21.43 19.61
CA TYR A 219 -18.70 -21.12 20.95
C TYR A 219 -20.17 -20.62 21.01
N ASN A 220 -20.73 -20.19 19.90
CA ASN A 220 -22.13 -19.77 19.83
C ASN A 220 -23.03 -20.83 19.18
N SER A 221 -22.50 -21.97 18.74
CA SER A 221 -23.29 -23.05 18.17
C SER A 221 -23.90 -23.96 19.24
N PRO A 222 -25.08 -24.55 19.00
CA PRO A 222 -25.72 -25.46 19.94
C PRO A 222 -24.83 -26.67 20.17
N SER A 223 -24.86 -27.19 21.42
CA SER A 223 -24.11 -28.37 21.82
C SER A 223 -25.01 -29.40 22.47
N ASP A 224 -24.75 -30.68 22.26
CA ASP A 224 -25.41 -31.82 22.89
C ASP A 224 -24.38 -32.85 23.40
N VAL A 225 -24.84 -34.03 23.76
CA VAL A 225 -24.00 -35.16 24.23
C VAL A 225 -22.99 -35.64 23.18
N ASN A 226 -23.23 -35.36 21.90
CA ASN A 226 -22.39 -35.78 20.79
C ASN A 226 -21.33 -34.69 20.43
N GLY A 227 -21.53 -33.45 20.84
CA GLY A 227 -20.62 -32.37 20.59
C GLY A 227 -21.29 -31.04 20.21
N ILE A 228 -20.53 -30.16 19.62
CA ILE A 228 -20.97 -28.85 19.12
C ILE A 228 -21.33 -28.99 17.63
N HIS A 229 -22.54 -28.63 17.27
CA HIS A 229 -23.02 -28.67 15.90
C HIS A 229 -23.09 -27.30 15.31
N VAL A 230 -22.21 -27.02 14.36
CA VAL A 230 -22.19 -25.72 13.70
C VAL A 230 -23.46 -25.51 12.87
N SER A 231 -24.25 -24.50 13.21
CA SER A 231 -25.49 -24.18 12.49
C SER A 231 -25.27 -23.10 11.44
N LYS A 232 -25.94 -23.28 10.27
CA LYS A 232 -25.91 -22.29 9.19
C LYS A 232 -26.45 -20.91 9.62
N GLU A 233 -27.39 -20.88 10.57
CA GLU A 233 -27.93 -19.64 11.13
C GLU A 233 -26.88 -18.86 11.92
N ILE A 234 -26.15 -19.52 12.81
CA ILE A 234 -25.07 -18.91 13.60
C ILE A 234 -23.93 -18.48 12.69
N LEU A 235 -23.53 -19.33 11.75
CA LEU A 235 -22.52 -18.98 10.75
C LEU A 235 -22.92 -17.69 10.00
N LYS A 236 -24.15 -17.63 9.50
CA LYS A 236 -24.68 -16.46 8.82
C LYS A 236 -24.69 -15.20 9.70
N GLN A 237 -25.08 -15.33 10.99
CA GLN A 237 -25.05 -14.21 11.93
C GLN A 237 -23.62 -13.72 12.22
N CYS A 238 -22.68 -14.64 12.40
CA CYS A 238 -21.26 -14.29 12.61
C CYS A 238 -20.65 -13.61 11.39
N LEU A 239 -21.02 -14.02 10.19
CA LEU A 239 -20.54 -13.45 8.93
C LEU A 239 -21.29 -12.16 8.55
N GLN A 240 -22.60 -12.02 8.86
CA GLN A 240 -23.37 -10.81 8.57
C GLN A 240 -22.84 -9.56 9.27
N LYS A 241 -22.24 -9.68 10.45
CA LYS A 241 -21.56 -8.55 11.09
C LYS A 241 -20.39 -7.98 10.26
N ARG A 242 -19.85 -8.72 9.32
CA ARG A 242 -18.81 -8.25 8.41
C ARG A 242 -19.35 -7.76 7.06
N SER A 243 -20.50 -8.19 6.62
CA SER A 243 -21.11 -7.62 5.41
C SER A 243 -21.53 -6.16 5.63
N LEU A 244 -21.65 -5.74 6.91
CA LEU A 244 -21.74 -4.34 7.33
C LEU A 244 -20.36 -3.71 7.60
N LEU A 245 -19.31 -4.50 7.77
CA LEU A 245 -17.92 -4.08 7.82
C LEU A 245 -17.29 -4.43 6.47
N TYR A 246 -17.53 -3.58 5.51
CA TYR A 246 -16.89 -3.58 4.19
C TYR A 246 -15.42 -4.01 4.29
N ASP A 247 -15.02 -5.03 3.55
CA ASP A 247 -13.61 -5.41 3.45
C ASP A 247 -12.84 -4.32 2.71
N LYS A 248 -12.32 -3.36 3.49
CA LYS A 248 -11.58 -2.18 3.00
C LYS A 248 -10.35 -2.52 2.15
N LYS A 249 -9.98 -3.79 2.01
CA LYS A 249 -8.79 -4.27 1.30
C LYS A 249 -9.02 -5.53 0.46
N GLY A 250 -10.26 -6.03 0.37
CA GLY A 250 -10.60 -7.22 -0.41
C GLY A 250 -10.91 -6.93 -1.88
N GLU A 251 -11.13 -7.99 -2.64
CA GLU A 251 -11.42 -7.93 -4.07
C GLU A 251 -12.64 -7.05 -4.38
N GLU A 252 -13.67 -7.09 -3.53
CA GLU A 252 -14.90 -6.30 -3.68
C GLU A 252 -14.62 -4.79 -3.58
N HIS A 253 -13.71 -4.36 -2.70
CA HIS A 253 -13.24 -2.97 -2.61
C HIS A 253 -12.67 -2.49 -3.95
N TYR A 254 -11.78 -3.28 -4.56
CA TYR A 254 -11.20 -2.94 -5.86
C TYR A 254 -12.23 -3.00 -6.98
N ASN A 255 -13.18 -3.92 -6.91
CA ASN A 255 -14.25 -4.06 -7.90
C ASN A 255 -15.18 -2.86 -7.88
N ILE A 256 -15.61 -2.39 -6.71
CA ILE A 256 -16.55 -1.27 -6.59
C ILE A 256 -15.88 0.06 -6.98
N ILE A 257 -14.66 0.35 -6.53
CA ILE A 257 -13.96 1.56 -6.97
C ILE A 257 -13.69 1.54 -8.48
N SER A 258 -13.38 0.36 -9.04
CA SER A 258 -13.22 0.18 -10.48
C SER A 258 -14.56 0.41 -11.24
N ALA A 259 -15.67 -0.06 -10.67
CA ALA A 259 -17.01 0.17 -11.23
C ALA A 259 -17.35 1.67 -11.21
N LEU A 260 -17.09 2.38 -10.11
CA LEU A 260 -17.25 3.84 -10.02
C LEU A 260 -16.44 4.56 -11.12
N HIS A 261 -15.15 4.27 -11.24
CA HIS A 261 -14.29 4.89 -12.25
C HIS A 261 -14.76 4.57 -13.68
N LYS A 262 -15.12 3.33 -13.96
CA LYS A 262 -15.63 2.91 -15.28
C LYS A 262 -16.95 3.59 -15.63
N SER A 263 -17.85 3.76 -14.66
CA SER A 263 -19.10 4.47 -14.83
C SER A 263 -18.88 5.95 -15.15
N MET A 264 -18.02 6.64 -14.38
CA MET A 264 -17.65 8.04 -14.68
C MET A 264 -16.98 8.17 -16.05
N ARG A 265 -16.09 7.23 -16.42
CA ARG A 265 -15.41 7.21 -17.73
C ARG A 265 -16.38 7.01 -18.88
N ASN A 266 -17.42 6.20 -18.67
CA ASN A 266 -18.51 5.98 -19.63
C ASN A 266 -19.56 7.10 -19.61
N SER A 267 -19.37 8.16 -18.80
CA SER A 267 -20.34 9.25 -18.62
C SER A 267 -21.73 8.79 -18.13
N ASP A 268 -21.78 7.65 -17.43
CA ASP A 268 -22.99 7.16 -16.78
C ASP A 268 -23.13 7.76 -15.38
N VAL A 269 -23.85 8.86 -15.28
CA VAL A 269 -24.06 9.60 -14.04
C VAL A 269 -24.82 8.75 -13.00
N GLN A 270 -25.82 8.00 -13.44
CA GLN A 270 -26.68 7.23 -12.54
C GLN A 270 -25.90 6.07 -11.89
N ALA A 271 -25.17 5.31 -12.70
CA ALA A 271 -24.30 4.26 -12.20
C ALA A 271 -23.20 4.83 -11.31
N SER A 272 -22.61 5.97 -11.64
CA SER A 272 -21.57 6.61 -10.84
C SER A 272 -22.05 6.98 -9.43
N ILE A 273 -23.25 7.58 -9.32
CA ILE A 273 -23.85 7.92 -8.02
C ILE A 273 -24.19 6.65 -7.24
N TYR A 274 -24.73 5.61 -7.92
CA TYR A 274 -25.04 4.34 -7.25
C TYR A 274 -23.80 3.67 -6.66
N TRP A 275 -22.71 3.57 -7.43
CA TRP A 275 -21.48 2.94 -6.95
C TRP A 275 -20.81 3.75 -5.83
N LEU A 276 -20.87 5.10 -5.88
CA LEU A 276 -20.46 5.96 -4.79
C LEU A 276 -21.25 5.66 -3.50
N ALA A 277 -22.59 5.68 -3.60
CA ALA A 277 -23.46 5.42 -2.46
C ALA A 277 -23.18 4.03 -1.87
N ARG A 278 -23.03 2.99 -2.72
CA ARG A 278 -22.72 1.63 -2.29
C ARG A 278 -21.39 1.54 -1.53
N MET A 279 -20.35 2.30 -1.94
CA MET A 279 -19.08 2.38 -1.23
C MET A 279 -19.24 3.01 0.16
N LEU A 280 -19.93 4.14 0.24
CA LEU A 280 -20.09 4.89 1.50
C LEU A 280 -20.95 4.11 2.49
N GLU A 281 -22.06 3.50 2.05
CA GLU A 281 -22.92 2.65 2.89
C GLU A 281 -22.21 1.37 3.35
N ALA A 282 -21.27 0.86 2.55
CA ALA A 282 -20.40 -0.24 2.95
C ALA A 282 -19.31 0.17 3.97
N GLY A 283 -19.23 1.45 4.36
CA GLY A 283 -18.30 1.97 5.36
C GLY A 283 -16.91 2.30 4.82
N GLU A 284 -16.77 2.55 3.51
CA GLU A 284 -15.51 3.00 2.93
C GLU A 284 -15.10 4.38 3.49
N ASP A 285 -13.79 4.59 3.65
CA ASP A 285 -13.26 5.88 4.06
C ASP A 285 -13.57 6.96 2.99
N PRO A 286 -14.36 7.99 3.31
CA PRO A 286 -14.70 9.04 2.36
C PRO A 286 -13.46 9.76 1.81
N LEU A 287 -12.38 9.86 2.58
CA LEU A 287 -11.12 10.44 2.11
C LEU A 287 -10.41 9.54 1.08
N TYR A 288 -10.53 8.21 1.22
CA TYR A 288 -10.04 7.30 0.20
C TYR A 288 -10.79 7.50 -1.11
N VAL A 289 -12.13 7.50 -1.06
CA VAL A 289 -12.97 7.76 -2.24
C VAL A 289 -12.62 9.09 -2.88
N ALA A 290 -12.53 10.16 -2.08
CA ALA A 290 -12.16 11.50 -2.56
C ALA A 290 -10.79 11.51 -3.27
N ARG A 291 -9.75 10.86 -2.72
CA ARG A 291 -8.42 10.72 -3.37
C ARG A 291 -8.53 10.05 -4.74
N ARG A 292 -9.37 9.02 -4.86
CA ARG A 292 -9.57 8.32 -6.13
C ARG A 292 -10.26 9.20 -7.17
N ILE A 293 -11.22 10.03 -6.75
CA ILE A 293 -11.91 10.99 -7.63
C ILE A 293 -10.96 12.11 -8.07
N VAL A 294 -10.11 12.63 -7.17
CA VAL A 294 -9.06 13.61 -7.51
C VAL A 294 -8.11 13.06 -8.59
N ARG A 295 -7.68 11.79 -8.45
CA ARG A 295 -6.85 11.15 -9.48
C ARG A 295 -7.60 11.05 -10.80
N PHE A 296 -8.86 10.61 -10.79
CA PHE A 296 -9.71 10.50 -11.99
C PHE A 296 -9.80 11.83 -12.74
N ALA A 297 -9.95 12.95 -12.03
CA ALA A 297 -10.05 14.26 -12.63
C ALA A 297 -8.82 14.62 -13.49
N SER A 298 -7.63 14.18 -13.11
CA SER A 298 -6.41 14.41 -13.89
C SER A 298 -6.12 13.32 -14.92
N GLU A 299 -6.46 12.06 -14.62
CA GLU A 299 -6.19 10.88 -15.45
C GLU A 299 -7.14 10.77 -16.62
N ASP A 300 -8.45 10.98 -16.41
CA ASP A 300 -9.51 10.70 -17.37
C ASP A 300 -10.19 11.98 -17.95
N ILE A 301 -9.93 13.15 -17.36
CA ILE A 301 -10.47 14.44 -17.83
C ILE A 301 -9.33 15.38 -18.23
N GLY A 302 -8.37 15.59 -17.35
CA GLY A 302 -7.15 16.35 -17.60
C GLY A 302 -7.43 17.77 -18.16
N MET A 303 -6.81 18.08 -19.28
CA MET A 303 -6.90 19.39 -19.93
C MET A 303 -8.20 19.56 -20.74
N ALA A 304 -9.03 18.52 -20.89
CA ALA A 304 -10.32 18.67 -21.53
C ALA A 304 -11.27 19.54 -20.68
N ASP A 305 -11.15 19.43 -19.32
CA ASP A 305 -11.83 20.34 -18.39
C ASP A 305 -11.02 20.45 -17.08
N SER A 306 -10.15 21.45 -16.96
CA SER A 306 -9.30 21.65 -15.79
C SER A 306 -10.07 21.96 -14.49
N ARG A 307 -11.33 22.39 -14.56
CA ARG A 307 -12.17 22.63 -13.36
C ARG A 307 -12.49 21.35 -12.61
N ALA A 308 -12.46 20.19 -13.29
CA ALA A 308 -12.69 18.91 -12.64
C ALA A 308 -11.74 18.68 -11.46
N LEU A 309 -10.45 18.99 -11.63
CA LEU A 309 -9.47 18.88 -10.55
C LEU A 309 -9.77 19.81 -9.37
N GLU A 310 -10.14 21.06 -9.65
CA GLU A 310 -10.48 22.04 -8.60
C GLU A 310 -11.68 21.59 -7.77
N ILE A 311 -12.75 21.12 -8.43
CA ILE A 311 -13.95 20.60 -7.78
C ILE A 311 -13.65 19.37 -6.94
N CYS A 312 -12.85 18.43 -7.47
CA CYS A 312 -12.49 17.22 -6.75
C CYS A 312 -11.61 17.50 -5.54
N VAL A 313 -10.68 18.46 -5.62
CA VAL A 313 -9.86 18.90 -4.48
C VAL A 313 -10.73 19.59 -3.43
N ALA A 314 -11.68 20.44 -3.83
CA ALA A 314 -12.62 21.06 -2.91
C ALA A 314 -13.49 20.01 -2.21
N ALA A 315 -13.97 18.99 -2.92
CA ALA A 315 -14.71 17.87 -2.34
C ALA A 315 -13.86 17.05 -1.35
N TYR A 316 -12.57 16.82 -1.66
CA TYR A 316 -11.63 16.18 -0.74
C TYR A 316 -11.48 16.99 0.56
N GLN A 317 -11.30 18.31 0.45
CA GLN A 317 -11.21 19.18 1.62
C GLN A 317 -12.51 19.20 2.44
N ALA A 318 -13.67 19.23 1.77
CA ALA A 318 -14.95 19.14 2.45
C ALA A 318 -15.09 17.81 3.23
N CYS A 319 -14.69 16.69 2.65
CA CYS A 319 -14.65 15.40 3.36
C CYS A 319 -13.75 15.44 4.59
N HIS A 320 -12.60 16.12 4.50
CA HIS A 320 -11.66 16.24 5.61
C HIS A 320 -12.22 17.09 6.76
N TYR A 321 -12.94 18.16 6.45
CA TYR A 321 -13.47 19.08 7.46
C TYR A 321 -14.80 18.64 8.07
N LEU A 322 -15.69 18.03 7.29
CA LEU A 322 -17.04 17.71 7.69
C LEU A 322 -17.20 16.25 8.16
N GLY A 323 -16.55 15.31 7.45
CA GLY A 323 -16.76 13.88 7.68
C GLY A 323 -18.13 13.38 7.22
N MET A 324 -18.40 12.10 7.50
CA MET A 324 -19.71 11.50 7.25
C MET A 324 -20.71 11.85 8.38
N PRO A 325 -22.00 12.02 8.09
CA PRO A 325 -22.65 11.83 6.77
C PRO A 325 -22.60 13.05 5.85
N GLU A 326 -22.23 14.24 6.34
CA GLU A 326 -22.39 15.51 5.62
C GLU A 326 -21.57 15.59 4.33
N CYS A 327 -20.40 14.93 4.27
CA CYS A 327 -19.54 15.00 3.08
C CYS A 327 -20.06 14.18 1.88
N ASN A 328 -21.07 13.34 2.04
CA ASN A 328 -21.64 12.51 0.98
C ASN A 328 -22.11 13.34 -0.24
N VAL A 329 -22.74 14.49 0.02
CA VAL A 329 -23.25 15.40 -1.04
C VAL A 329 -22.10 16.04 -1.82
N HIS A 330 -20.98 16.36 -1.15
CA HIS A 330 -19.80 16.93 -1.79
C HIS A 330 -19.11 15.90 -2.72
N LEU A 331 -19.05 14.63 -2.28
CA LEU A 331 -18.57 13.54 -3.13
C LEU A 331 -19.51 13.29 -4.32
N THR A 332 -20.82 13.32 -4.09
CA THR A 332 -21.81 13.19 -5.16
C THR A 332 -21.67 14.30 -6.19
N HIS A 333 -21.44 15.56 -5.75
CA HIS A 333 -21.18 16.68 -6.64
C HIS A 333 -19.95 16.43 -7.53
N ALA A 334 -18.82 16.03 -6.92
CA ALA A 334 -17.58 15.76 -7.65
C ALA A 334 -17.75 14.59 -8.65
N VAL A 335 -18.37 13.49 -8.23
CA VAL A 335 -18.64 12.33 -9.08
C VAL A 335 -19.55 12.70 -10.26
N THR A 336 -20.62 13.44 -10.01
CA THR A 336 -21.53 13.91 -11.05
C THR A 336 -20.82 14.80 -12.06
N TYR A 337 -20.01 15.75 -11.56
CA TYR A 337 -19.21 16.61 -12.43
C TYR A 337 -18.24 15.79 -13.29
N CYS A 338 -17.50 14.87 -12.69
CA CYS A 338 -16.56 14.01 -13.40
C CYS A 338 -17.25 13.10 -14.44
N ALA A 339 -18.45 12.61 -14.14
CA ALA A 339 -19.22 11.82 -15.08
C ALA A 339 -19.67 12.63 -16.31
N LEU A 340 -20.04 13.91 -16.12
CA LEU A 340 -20.52 14.80 -17.19
C LEU A 340 -19.39 15.49 -17.98
N ALA A 341 -18.22 15.66 -17.40
CA ALA A 341 -17.09 16.34 -18.03
C ALA A 341 -16.60 15.60 -19.29
N PRO A 342 -16.07 16.32 -20.30
CA PRO A 342 -15.43 15.71 -21.45
C PRO A 342 -14.23 14.88 -21.01
N LYS A 343 -14.02 13.72 -21.66
CA LYS A 343 -12.97 12.77 -21.27
C LYS A 343 -11.71 12.91 -22.12
N SER A 344 -10.55 12.94 -21.47
CA SER A 344 -9.25 12.86 -22.13
C SER A 344 -8.22 12.24 -21.19
N ASN A 345 -7.51 11.22 -21.66
CA ASN A 345 -6.40 10.59 -20.98
C ASN A 345 -5.02 11.06 -21.52
N SER A 346 -5.01 12.14 -22.28
CA SER A 346 -3.80 12.65 -22.97
C SER A 346 -2.64 12.96 -22.00
N LEU A 347 -2.94 13.39 -20.78
CA LEU A 347 -1.91 13.64 -19.74
C LEU A 347 -1.29 12.34 -19.20
N GLU A 348 -2.09 11.33 -18.95
CA GLU A 348 -1.59 10.02 -18.48
C GLU A 348 -0.70 9.36 -19.54
N VAL A 349 -1.15 9.35 -20.80
CA VAL A 349 -0.39 8.83 -21.94
C VAL A 349 0.92 9.61 -22.12
N ALA A 350 0.87 10.94 -22.02
CA ALA A 350 2.05 11.80 -22.12
C ALA A 350 3.07 11.47 -21.03
N TYR A 351 2.63 11.35 -19.78
CA TYR A 351 3.52 11.03 -18.66
C TYR A 351 4.13 9.64 -18.78
N LEU A 352 3.34 8.62 -19.15
CA LEU A 352 3.84 7.25 -19.31
C LEU A 352 4.89 7.16 -20.41
N SER A 353 4.67 7.81 -21.55
CA SER A 353 5.66 7.89 -22.63
C SER A 353 6.93 8.62 -22.21
N ALA A 354 6.79 9.76 -21.52
CA ALA A 354 7.93 10.50 -21.00
C ALA A 354 8.71 9.69 -19.95
N LYS A 355 8.03 8.97 -19.07
CA LYS A 355 8.63 8.09 -18.06
C LYS A 355 9.46 6.97 -18.71
N GLU A 356 8.96 6.35 -19.76
CA GLU A 356 9.67 5.30 -20.48
C GLU A 356 10.99 5.82 -21.06
N ASP A 357 10.96 6.99 -21.74
CA ASP A 357 12.16 7.60 -22.29
C ASP A 357 13.11 8.08 -21.17
N ALA A 358 12.58 8.66 -20.08
CA ALA A 358 13.39 9.10 -18.94
C ALA A 358 14.17 7.93 -18.29
N ILE A 359 13.54 6.74 -18.17
CA ILE A 359 14.21 5.55 -17.63
C ILE A 359 15.39 5.14 -18.54
N LYS A 360 15.22 5.23 -19.86
CA LYS A 360 16.27 4.89 -20.84
C LYS A 360 17.41 5.89 -20.87
N THR A 361 17.15 7.15 -20.51
CA THR A 361 18.08 8.28 -20.63
C THR A 361 18.51 8.86 -19.27
N LEU A 362 18.37 8.12 -18.18
CA LEU A 362 18.70 8.58 -16.81
C LEU A 362 20.15 9.11 -16.67
N GLN A 363 21.06 8.62 -17.50
CA GLN A 363 22.49 9.03 -17.48
C GLN A 363 22.80 10.18 -18.41
N GLU A 364 21.88 10.60 -19.28
CA GLU A 364 22.10 11.75 -20.15
C GLU A 364 22.09 13.04 -19.36
N PRO A 365 23.10 13.90 -19.56
CA PRO A 365 23.17 15.14 -18.81
C PRO A 365 22.13 16.15 -19.31
N VAL A 366 21.68 17.03 -18.41
CA VAL A 366 20.86 18.18 -18.79
C VAL A 366 21.62 19.04 -19.78
N PRO A 367 21.02 19.53 -20.90
CA PRO A 367 21.68 20.39 -21.86
C PRO A 367 22.32 21.63 -21.22
N LEU A 368 23.55 21.98 -21.65
CA LEU A 368 24.38 23.02 -21.01
C LEU A 368 23.65 24.37 -20.90
N GLN A 369 22.93 24.77 -21.95
CA GLN A 369 22.21 26.04 -22.04
C GLN A 369 21.13 26.23 -20.96
N ILE A 370 20.56 25.14 -20.44
CA ILE A 370 19.51 25.20 -19.40
C ILE A 370 20.01 24.81 -18.01
N ARG A 371 21.34 24.61 -17.83
CA ARG A 371 21.92 24.37 -16.51
C ARG A 371 22.12 25.66 -15.75
N ASN A 372 21.85 25.67 -14.44
CA ASN A 372 22.17 26.80 -13.58
C ASN A 372 23.69 26.89 -13.34
N ALA A 373 24.22 28.12 -13.33
CA ALA A 373 25.64 28.43 -13.10
C ALA A 373 25.85 29.38 -11.89
N PRO A 374 25.50 28.96 -10.64
CA PRO A 374 25.61 29.82 -9.47
C PRO A 374 27.08 30.07 -9.04
N THR A 375 28.03 29.26 -9.44
CA THR A 375 29.45 29.41 -9.07
C THR A 375 30.30 29.80 -10.27
N LYS A 376 31.49 30.40 -9.97
CA LYS A 376 32.46 30.79 -11.02
C LYS A 376 32.93 29.56 -11.82
N LEU A 377 33.22 28.46 -11.15
CA LEU A 377 33.61 27.18 -11.80
C LEU A 377 32.53 26.69 -12.77
N MET A 378 31.25 26.74 -12.40
CA MET A 378 30.16 26.30 -13.31
C MET A 378 30.09 27.19 -14.57
N LYS A 379 30.34 28.52 -14.44
CA LYS A 379 30.42 29.43 -15.60
C LYS A 379 31.60 29.07 -16.50
N GLU A 380 32.75 28.74 -15.92
CA GLU A 380 33.95 28.31 -16.65
C GLU A 380 33.69 26.96 -17.39
N LEU A 381 32.84 26.12 -16.86
CA LEU A 381 32.36 24.85 -17.47
C LEU A 381 31.21 25.08 -18.48
N ASN A 382 30.93 26.33 -18.90
CA ASN A 382 29.89 26.70 -19.85
C ASN A 382 28.45 26.37 -19.41
N TYR A 383 28.16 26.24 -18.10
CA TYR A 383 26.80 26.09 -17.64
C TYR A 383 26.02 27.39 -17.87
N GLY A 384 24.82 27.25 -18.45
CA GLY A 384 23.98 28.40 -18.82
C GLY A 384 24.49 29.23 -20.01
N LYS A 385 25.58 28.77 -20.70
CA LYS A 385 26.05 29.42 -21.92
C LYS A 385 24.98 29.31 -22.99
N ASP A 386 24.76 30.41 -23.69
CA ASP A 386 23.76 30.54 -24.76
C ASP A 386 22.31 30.40 -24.27
N TYR A 387 22.08 30.56 -22.96
CA TYR A 387 20.71 30.62 -22.43
C TYR A 387 20.00 31.91 -22.91
N GLU A 388 18.81 31.71 -23.47
CA GLU A 388 17.97 32.80 -23.97
C GLU A 388 16.80 33.04 -23.04
N TYR A 389 16.80 34.15 -22.34
CA TYR A 389 15.69 34.50 -21.45
C TYR A 389 14.46 34.88 -22.26
N SER A 390 13.46 34.06 -22.29
CA SER A 390 12.28 34.18 -23.18
C SER A 390 11.59 35.53 -23.09
N HIS A 391 11.59 36.19 -21.92
CA HIS A 391 10.96 37.50 -21.74
C HIS A 391 11.63 38.64 -22.51
N ASP A 392 12.90 38.49 -22.91
CA ASP A 392 13.62 39.47 -23.71
C ASP A 392 13.30 39.39 -25.21
N TYR A 393 12.54 38.38 -25.61
CA TYR A 393 12.22 38.09 -27.00
C TYR A 393 10.79 38.40 -27.36
N LYS A 394 10.58 38.77 -28.63
CA LYS A 394 9.24 38.95 -29.19
C LYS A 394 8.41 37.67 -28.98
N TYR A 395 7.18 37.83 -28.60
CA TYR A 395 6.25 36.75 -28.23
C TYR A 395 6.59 36.01 -26.94
N HIS A 396 7.60 36.44 -26.16
CA HIS A 396 8.11 35.71 -24.95
C HIS A 396 8.44 34.25 -25.25
N MET A 397 9.03 34.00 -26.41
CA MET A 397 9.42 32.66 -26.86
C MET A 397 10.74 32.72 -27.61
N THR A 398 11.51 31.65 -27.47
CA THR A 398 12.72 31.37 -28.22
C THR A 398 12.62 30.02 -28.91
N ASP A 399 13.53 29.72 -29.83
CA ASP A 399 13.63 28.40 -30.43
C ASP A 399 14.74 27.54 -29.79
N MET A 400 15.19 27.94 -28.59
CA MET A 400 16.18 27.18 -27.81
C MET A 400 15.69 25.76 -27.54
N VAL A 401 16.58 24.80 -27.72
CA VAL A 401 16.32 23.38 -27.45
C VAL A 401 16.45 23.11 -25.96
N CYS A 402 15.44 22.54 -25.35
CA CYS A 402 15.40 22.20 -23.93
C CYS A 402 15.43 20.70 -23.65
N MET A 403 15.42 19.86 -24.71
CA MET A 403 15.47 18.42 -24.60
C MET A 403 16.90 17.91 -24.78
N PRO A 404 17.25 16.75 -24.20
CA PRO A 404 18.47 16.03 -24.56
C PRO A 404 18.52 15.72 -26.06
N ASP A 405 19.72 15.64 -26.64
CA ASP A 405 19.91 15.51 -28.09
C ASP A 405 19.16 14.32 -28.70
N GLY A 406 19.11 13.20 -28.00
CA GLY A 406 18.38 12.00 -28.44
C GLY A 406 16.87 12.10 -28.41
N LEU A 407 16.31 13.16 -27.79
CA LEU A 407 14.87 13.33 -27.56
C LEU A 407 14.28 14.62 -28.17
N ILE A 408 15.04 15.35 -28.99
CA ILE A 408 14.65 16.66 -29.54
C ILE A 408 13.31 16.63 -30.29
N ASP A 409 13.05 15.55 -31.02
CA ASP A 409 11.83 15.40 -31.84
C ASP A 409 10.69 14.69 -31.10
N ARG A 410 10.87 14.34 -29.83
CA ARG A 410 9.83 13.67 -29.04
C ARG A 410 8.68 14.60 -28.75
N GLN A 411 7.46 14.06 -28.90
CA GLN A 411 6.20 14.72 -28.57
C GLN A 411 5.43 13.84 -27.59
N TYR A 412 5.40 14.22 -26.34
CA TYR A 412 4.69 13.47 -25.30
C TYR A 412 3.21 13.85 -25.22
N TYR A 413 2.92 15.14 -25.06
CA TYR A 413 1.55 15.61 -24.95
C TYR A 413 0.93 15.84 -26.33
N LYS A 414 -0.16 15.12 -26.58
CA LYS A 414 -0.96 15.24 -27.81
C LYS A 414 -2.40 15.53 -27.41
N PRO A 415 -2.85 16.79 -27.49
CA PRO A 415 -4.22 17.15 -27.14
C PRO A 415 -5.24 16.36 -27.93
N SER A 416 -6.32 15.94 -27.26
CA SER A 416 -7.48 15.33 -27.91
C SER A 416 -8.35 16.38 -28.60
N ASP A 417 -9.45 15.96 -29.19
CA ASP A 417 -10.49 16.81 -29.75
C ASP A 417 -11.64 17.11 -28.78
N GLN A 418 -11.45 16.78 -27.48
CA GLN A 418 -12.47 16.89 -26.45
C GLN A 418 -12.32 18.19 -25.63
N GLY A 419 -13.46 18.81 -25.31
CA GLY A 419 -13.54 19.93 -24.39
C GLY A 419 -12.58 21.09 -24.72
N SER A 420 -11.85 21.53 -23.72
CA SER A 420 -10.88 22.64 -23.83
C SER A 420 -9.60 22.26 -24.59
N GLU A 421 -9.32 20.98 -24.83
CA GLU A 421 -8.10 20.55 -25.53
C GLU A 421 -8.08 21.00 -26.99
N VAL A 422 -9.23 21.26 -27.61
CA VAL A 422 -9.29 21.91 -28.94
C VAL A 422 -8.58 23.25 -28.92
N LYS A 423 -8.81 24.08 -27.90
CA LYS A 423 -8.14 25.38 -27.72
C LYS A 423 -6.65 25.21 -27.42
N VAL A 424 -6.30 24.20 -26.64
CA VAL A 424 -4.90 23.87 -26.31
C VAL A 424 -4.16 23.48 -27.59
N LYS A 425 -4.74 22.65 -28.44
CA LYS A 425 -4.17 22.25 -29.74
C LYS A 425 -3.89 23.46 -30.62
N ASN A 426 -4.86 24.36 -30.79
CA ASN A 426 -4.67 25.59 -31.57
C ASN A 426 -3.54 26.46 -30.99
N ARG A 427 -3.41 26.53 -29.67
CA ARG A 427 -2.32 27.25 -29.00
C ARG A 427 -0.96 26.60 -29.25
N MET A 428 -0.87 25.27 -29.20
CA MET A 428 0.36 24.53 -29.50
C MET A 428 0.77 24.73 -30.97
N ASP A 429 -0.16 24.66 -31.89
CA ASP A 429 0.12 24.89 -33.32
C ASP A 429 0.66 26.30 -33.56
N TYR A 430 0.06 27.32 -32.93
CA TYR A 430 0.54 28.71 -32.97
C TYR A 430 1.98 28.80 -32.40
N ILE A 431 2.27 28.18 -31.26
CA ILE A 431 3.62 28.17 -30.66
C ILE A 431 4.63 27.54 -31.61
N ASN A 432 4.28 26.41 -32.20
CA ASN A 432 5.14 25.67 -33.12
C ASN A 432 5.42 26.47 -34.40
N ALA A 433 4.42 27.19 -34.93
CA ALA A 433 4.59 28.07 -36.08
C ALA A 433 5.58 29.22 -35.79
N ILE A 434 5.47 29.86 -34.60
CA ILE A 434 6.42 30.91 -34.19
C ILE A 434 7.83 30.35 -34.04
N LYS A 435 8.01 29.23 -33.35
CA LYS A 435 9.33 28.61 -33.19
C LYS A 435 9.96 28.25 -34.55
N ALA A 436 9.16 27.76 -35.49
CA ALA A 436 9.60 27.47 -36.86
C ALA A 436 10.07 28.76 -37.61
N GLN A 437 9.36 29.90 -37.43
CA GLN A 437 9.77 31.18 -37.99
C GLN A 437 11.10 31.66 -37.36
N LEU A 438 11.27 31.56 -36.05
CA LEU A 438 12.52 31.94 -35.37
C LEU A 438 13.72 31.13 -35.87
N ARG A 439 13.56 29.81 -36.02
CA ARG A 439 14.59 28.89 -36.60
C ARG A 439 14.98 29.30 -38.01
N LYS A 440 14.00 29.64 -38.88
CA LYS A 440 14.29 30.09 -40.24
C LYS A 440 15.01 31.43 -40.28
N SER A 441 14.72 32.35 -39.37
CA SER A 441 15.38 33.65 -39.27
C SER A 441 16.83 33.55 -38.81
N ARG A 442 17.14 32.60 -37.94
CA ARG A 442 18.54 32.31 -37.51
C ARG A 442 19.40 31.72 -38.63
N ARG A 443 18.82 30.82 -39.45
CA ARG A 443 19.56 30.21 -40.58
C ARG A 443 19.89 31.19 -41.69
N LYS A 444 19.26 32.35 -41.71
CA LYS A 444 19.52 33.42 -42.72
C LYS A 444 20.49 34.48 -42.25
N LYS A 445 20.90 34.49 -40.97
CA LYS A 445 21.97 35.31 -40.41
C LYS A 445 23.23 34.46 -40.28
#